data_bf6c69e1866c5baadde447441e5e7beb
#
_entry.id   bf6c69e1866c5baadde447441e5e7beb
#
_cell.length_a   1.000
_cell.length_b   1.000
_cell.length_c   1.000
_cell.angle_alpha   90.00
_cell.angle_beta   90.00
_cell.angle_gamma   90.00
#
_symmetry.space_group_name_H-M   'P 1'
#
loop_
_entity.id
_entity.type
_entity.pdbx_description
1 polymer ?
#
loop_
_entity_poly.entity_id
_entity_poly.type
_entity_poly.pdbx_seq_one_letter_code
_entity_poly.pdbx_strand_id
1 'polypeptide(L)'
;MRRWISLLVLLFALTGCAAEPSAQPSKALFVGNSLIYVGNLPATYAALSAANGHPLQSQMIVKGGALLDERVADGSVQRALAEHRPQLLVLQEQGGALLCWPDEAACAKSQSAIRTLAKAGSDAGARVLMLGSYQAQPAASARLIAKEAAAAEQAGIPYVAISEALRSASAAAPDLQWYDADGMHPGPALTLLDAIQLFRAIHGRLPEHGFSVEAPIYLPRSGLEASLRDADERAPLADTPTHIHYPDAMIQRINALLPSAQP
;
A
#
# COMPACT_ATOMS: atom_id res chain seq x y z
N MET A 1 -14.07 -73.60 42.49
CA MET A 1 -14.65 -72.23 42.56
C MET A 1 -13.52 -71.22 42.17
N ARG A 2 -13.46 -70.81 40.90
CA ARG A 2 -12.44 -69.85 40.38
C ARG A 2 -13.11 -68.52 40.17
N ARG A 3 -12.74 -67.49 40.94
CA ARG A 3 -13.19 -66.11 40.83
C ARG A 3 -12.33 -65.38 39.78
N TRP A 4 -12.96 -64.93 38.69
CA TRP A 4 -12.37 -64.05 37.69
C TRP A 4 -12.58 -62.62 38.15
N ILE A 5 -11.47 -61.88 38.33
CA ILE A 5 -11.47 -60.45 38.62
C ILE A 5 -11.24 -59.77 37.26
N SER A 6 -12.26 -59.08 36.75
CA SER A 6 -12.16 -58.24 35.55
C SER A 6 -11.57 -56.91 35.91
N LEU A 7 -10.37 -56.61 35.40
CA LEU A 7 -9.70 -55.33 35.57
C LEU A 7 -10.19 -54.39 34.47
N LEU A 8 -10.97 -53.38 34.82
CA LEU A 8 -11.44 -52.32 33.92
C LEU A 8 -10.36 -51.24 33.82
N VAL A 9 -9.64 -51.15 32.70
CA VAL A 9 -8.68 -50.08 32.42
C VAL A 9 -9.42 -48.93 31.79
N LEU A 10 -9.59 -47.84 32.57
CA LEU A 10 -10.13 -46.56 32.06
C LEU A 10 -9.01 -45.81 31.32
N LEU A 11 -9.07 -45.76 29.98
CA LEU A 11 -8.23 -44.89 29.16
C LEU A 11 -8.79 -43.46 29.25
N PHE A 12 -8.11 -42.56 29.95
CA PHE A 12 -8.33 -41.13 29.84
C PHE A 12 -7.67 -40.61 28.58
N ALA A 13 -8.46 -40.31 27.55
CA ALA A 13 -8.01 -39.57 26.37
C ALA A 13 -7.79 -38.11 26.79
N LEU A 14 -6.53 -37.72 26.97
CA LEU A 14 -6.14 -36.31 27.08
C LEU A 14 -6.25 -35.69 25.69
N THR A 15 -7.39 -35.05 25.40
CA THR A 15 -7.50 -34.12 24.26
C THR A 15 -6.72 -32.84 24.61
N GLY A 16 -5.43 -32.83 24.29
CA GLY A 16 -4.64 -31.63 24.30
C GLY A 16 -5.18 -30.70 23.20
N CYS A 17 -5.79 -29.56 23.58
CA CYS A 17 -5.97 -28.44 22.67
C CYS A 17 -4.57 -27.97 22.26
N ALA A 18 -4.09 -28.39 21.11
CA ALA A 18 -2.98 -27.73 20.44
C ALA A 18 -3.48 -26.32 20.09
N ALA A 19 -2.95 -25.30 20.77
CA ALA A 19 -3.14 -23.94 20.35
C ALA A 19 -2.59 -23.83 18.92
N GLU A 20 -3.44 -23.51 17.96
CA GLU A 20 -2.97 -23.19 16.60
C GLU A 20 -1.92 -22.08 16.73
N PRO A 21 -0.74 -22.23 16.08
CA PRO A 21 0.23 -21.16 16.07
C PRO A 21 -0.47 -19.94 15.48
N SER A 22 -0.57 -18.86 16.24
CA SER A 22 -1.13 -17.60 15.74
C SER A 22 -0.31 -17.21 14.53
N ALA A 23 -0.91 -17.30 13.34
CA ALA A 23 -0.26 -16.88 12.11
C ALA A 23 0.18 -15.43 12.30
N GLN A 24 1.48 -15.15 12.12
CA GLN A 24 1.96 -13.79 12.20
C GLN A 24 1.21 -12.95 11.15
N PRO A 25 0.78 -11.73 11.49
CA PRO A 25 0.06 -10.89 10.55
C PRO A 25 0.92 -10.69 9.29
N SER A 26 0.26 -10.72 8.15
CA SER A 26 0.91 -10.40 6.86
C SER A 26 1.59 -9.04 6.94
N LYS A 27 2.72 -8.88 6.25
CA LYS A 27 3.47 -7.62 6.22
C LYS A 27 3.42 -7.01 4.82
N ALA A 28 3.20 -5.69 4.75
CA ALA A 28 3.29 -4.92 3.51
C ALA A 28 4.40 -3.87 3.63
N LEU A 29 5.25 -3.77 2.61
CA LEU A 29 6.26 -2.74 2.48
C LEU A 29 5.87 -1.78 1.35
N PHE A 30 5.77 -0.50 1.66
CA PHE A 30 5.52 0.58 0.72
C PHE A 30 6.82 1.33 0.43
N VAL A 31 7.14 1.51 -0.84
CA VAL A 31 8.36 2.18 -1.28
C VAL A 31 8.02 3.29 -2.27
N GLY A 32 8.46 4.50 -1.96
CA GLY A 32 8.18 5.65 -2.83
C GLY A 32 8.57 6.98 -2.20
N ASN A 33 7.68 7.94 -2.32
CA ASN A 33 7.93 9.34 -2.00
C ASN A 33 6.76 9.97 -1.20
N SER A 34 6.63 11.28 -1.27
CA SER A 34 5.57 12.01 -0.56
C SER A 34 4.14 11.60 -0.96
N LEU A 35 3.93 11.04 -2.14
CA LEU A 35 2.62 10.52 -2.55
C LEU A 35 2.20 9.28 -1.74
N ILE A 36 3.15 8.56 -1.15
CA ILE A 36 2.90 7.44 -0.22
C ILE A 36 2.69 7.95 1.20
N TYR A 37 3.58 8.82 1.71
CA TYR A 37 3.56 9.14 3.13
C TYR A 37 2.62 10.27 3.52
N VAL A 38 2.35 11.23 2.62
CA VAL A 38 1.38 12.28 2.94
C VAL A 38 -0.01 11.65 3.03
N GLY A 39 -0.69 11.86 4.15
CA GLY A 39 -1.92 11.15 4.47
C GLY A 39 -1.72 9.72 5.01
N ASN A 40 -0.49 9.23 5.06
CA ASN A 40 -0.11 7.90 5.56
C ASN A 40 -0.90 6.75 4.89
N LEU A 41 -0.73 6.61 3.57
CA LEU A 41 -1.34 5.51 2.82
C LEU A 41 -1.05 4.11 3.42
N PRO A 42 0.18 3.80 3.89
CA PRO A 42 0.46 2.49 4.49
C PRO A 42 -0.42 2.18 5.71
N ALA A 43 -0.59 3.11 6.64
CA ALA A 43 -1.46 2.93 7.80
C ALA A 43 -2.94 2.88 7.39
N THR A 44 -3.35 3.72 6.45
CA THR A 44 -4.72 3.75 5.91
C THR A 44 -5.07 2.42 5.25
N TYR A 45 -4.16 1.85 4.44
CA TYR A 45 -4.36 0.55 3.81
C TYR A 45 -4.41 -0.59 4.85
N ALA A 46 -3.54 -0.57 5.87
CA ALA A 46 -3.54 -1.58 6.93
C ALA A 46 -4.86 -1.56 7.72
N ALA A 47 -5.35 -0.39 8.09
CA ALA A 47 -6.62 -0.23 8.82
C ALA A 47 -7.83 -0.65 7.97
N LEU A 48 -7.87 -0.23 6.68
CA LEU A 48 -8.90 -0.67 5.73
C LEU A 48 -8.91 -2.20 5.58
N SER A 49 -7.75 -2.80 5.38
CA SER A 49 -7.61 -4.25 5.20
C SER A 49 -8.05 -5.01 6.45
N ALA A 50 -7.68 -4.56 7.64
CA ALA A 50 -8.08 -5.17 8.90
C ALA A 50 -9.60 -5.12 9.11
N ALA A 51 -10.24 -3.97 8.85
CA ALA A 51 -11.69 -3.82 8.94
C ALA A 51 -12.45 -4.73 7.95
N ASN A 52 -11.80 -5.12 6.86
CA ASN A 52 -12.37 -5.98 5.81
C ASN A 52 -11.85 -7.43 5.83
N GLY A 53 -11.33 -7.90 6.99
CA GLY A 53 -10.98 -9.29 7.24
C GLY A 53 -9.57 -9.71 6.81
N HIS A 54 -8.71 -8.76 6.46
CA HIS A 54 -7.33 -9.01 6.01
C HIS A 54 -6.30 -8.23 6.84
N PRO A 55 -6.15 -8.52 8.14
CA PRO A 55 -5.23 -7.78 9.01
C PRO A 55 -3.78 -7.96 8.53
N LEU A 56 -3.05 -6.83 8.49
CA LEU A 56 -1.63 -6.81 8.14
C LEU A 56 -0.90 -5.69 8.90
N GLN A 57 0.42 -5.81 8.99
CA GLN A 57 1.32 -4.73 9.42
C GLN A 57 1.87 -4.03 8.19
N SER A 58 1.91 -2.72 8.20
CA SER A 58 2.49 -1.93 7.11
C SER A 58 3.74 -1.19 7.54
N GLN A 59 4.73 -1.21 6.65
CA GLN A 59 6.00 -0.52 6.78
C GLN A 59 6.24 0.32 5.53
N MET A 60 7.12 1.30 5.61
CA MET A 60 7.46 2.13 4.47
C MET A 60 8.94 2.51 4.43
N ILE A 61 9.47 2.69 3.21
CA ILE A 61 10.75 3.36 2.91
C ILE A 61 10.41 4.50 1.95
N VAL A 62 10.35 5.71 2.47
CA VAL A 62 9.87 6.88 1.75
C VAL A 62 10.75 8.10 2.02
N LYS A 63 10.83 9.00 1.02
CA LYS A 63 11.49 10.30 1.16
C LYS A 63 10.82 11.29 0.23
N GLY A 64 10.65 12.54 0.67
CA GLY A 64 10.03 13.58 -0.15
C GLY A 64 10.75 13.77 -1.49
N GLY A 65 10.00 13.70 -2.60
CA GLY A 65 10.53 13.87 -3.95
C GLY A 65 11.47 12.78 -4.48
N ALA A 66 11.71 11.70 -3.70
CA ALA A 66 12.64 10.65 -4.09
C ALA A 66 12.13 9.83 -5.28
N LEU A 67 13.08 9.35 -6.07
CA LEU A 67 12.88 8.41 -7.16
C LEU A 67 13.20 6.97 -6.68
N LEU A 68 12.65 5.98 -7.36
CA LEU A 68 12.94 4.59 -7.04
C LEU A 68 14.39 4.17 -7.35
N ASP A 69 15.07 4.85 -8.26
CA ASP A 69 16.50 4.59 -8.54
C ASP A 69 17.41 4.91 -7.35
N GLU A 70 17.04 5.89 -6.52
CA GLU A 70 17.73 6.16 -5.26
C GLU A 70 17.62 4.97 -4.28
N ARG A 71 16.49 4.28 -4.27
CA ARG A 71 16.26 3.08 -3.42
C ARG A 71 17.05 1.87 -3.92
N VAL A 72 17.24 1.77 -5.24
CA VAL A 72 18.17 0.79 -5.81
C VAL A 72 19.62 1.10 -5.42
N ALA A 73 20.01 2.37 -5.51
CA ALA A 73 21.38 2.80 -5.25
C ALA A 73 21.78 2.64 -3.78
N ASP A 74 20.88 2.93 -2.83
CA ASP A 74 21.17 2.83 -1.39
C ASP A 74 20.95 1.42 -0.81
N GLY A 75 20.36 0.50 -1.55
CA GLY A 75 20.09 -0.87 -1.14
C GLY A 75 19.12 -1.02 0.03
N SER A 76 18.39 0.03 0.40
CA SER A 76 17.48 0.02 1.55
C SER A 76 16.35 -0.98 1.41
N VAL A 77 15.78 -1.10 0.19
CA VAL A 77 14.69 -2.03 -0.10
C VAL A 77 15.18 -3.47 -0.03
N GLN A 78 16.34 -3.78 -0.60
CA GLN A 78 16.91 -5.13 -0.57
C GLN A 78 17.18 -5.60 0.86
N ARG A 79 17.72 -4.71 1.72
CA ARG A 79 17.90 -5.01 3.15
C ARG A 79 16.57 -5.29 3.84
N ALA A 80 15.56 -4.43 3.63
CA ALA A 80 14.25 -4.60 4.22
C ALA A 80 13.56 -5.91 3.77
N LEU A 81 13.68 -6.29 2.50
CA LEU A 81 13.17 -7.55 1.98
C LEU A 81 13.82 -8.77 2.65
N ALA A 82 15.14 -8.73 2.85
CA ALA A 82 15.90 -9.80 3.48
C ALA A 82 15.55 -9.95 4.97
N GLU A 83 15.44 -8.84 5.69
CA GLU A 83 15.28 -8.80 7.14
C GLU A 83 13.82 -8.98 7.58
N HIS A 84 12.87 -8.33 6.88
CA HIS A 84 11.47 -8.25 7.30
C HIS A 84 10.52 -9.16 6.53
N ARG A 85 10.92 -9.68 5.36
CA ARG A 85 10.20 -10.63 4.52
C ARG A 85 8.73 -10.25 4.32
N PRO A 86 8.42 -9.06 3.79
CA PRO A 86 7.04 -8.67 3.54
C PRO A 86 6.39 -9.59 2.49
N GLN A 87 5.11 -9.89 2.65
CA GLN A 87 4.34 -10.65 1.68
C GLN A 87 3.82 -9.76 0.53
N LEU A 88 3.81 -8.45 0.74
CA LEU A 88 3.40 -7.45 -0.24
C LEU A 88 4.46 -6.36 -0.35
N LEU A 89 4.86 -6.03 -1.57
CA LEU A 89 5.69 -4.87 -1.91
C LEU A 89 4.91 -3.95 -2.84
N VAL A 90 4.67 -2.72 -2.41
CA VAL A 90 4.04 -1.67 -3.22
C VAL A 90 5.10 -0.67 -3.62
N LEU A 91 5.30 -0.49 -4.92
CA LEU A 91 6.22 0.47 -5.51
C LEU A 91 5.44 1.65 -6.08
N GLN A 92 5.86 2.88 -5.80
CA GLN A 92 5.32 4.08 -6.44
C GLN A 92 6.44 5.01 -6.87
N GLU A 93 6.48 5.32 -8.16
CA GLU A 93 7.45 6.26 -8.71
C GLU A 93 6.96 7.70 -8.59
N GLN A 94 7.85 8.65 -8.66
CA GLN A 94 7.51 10.06 -8.75
C GLN A 94 6.85 10.35 -10.11
N GLY A 95 5.70 11.06 -10.10
CA GLY A 95 4.83 11.20 -11.26
C GLY A 95 5.42 11.89 -12.50
N GLY A 96 6.54 12.61 -12.36
CA GLY A 96 7.24 13.24 -13.48
C GLY A 96 8.27 12.33 -14.17
N ALA A 97 8.86 11.40 -13.43
CA ALA A 97 10.00 10.61 -13.87
C ALA A 97 9.67 9.74 -15.11
N LEU A 98 8.54 9.03 -15.09
CA LEU A 98 8.08 8.22 -16.24
C LEU A 98 7.50 9.05 -17.39
N LEU A 99 7.26 10.34 -17.20
CA LEU A 99 6.96 11.29 -18.27
C LEU A 99 8.21 11.83 -18.97
N CYS A 100 9.39 11.29 -18.61
CA CYS A 100 10.69 11.69 -19.13
C CYS A 100 11.03 13.16 -18.81
N TRP A 101 10.70 13.58 -17.61
CA TRP A 101 11.12 14.88 -17.11
C TRP A 101 12.28 14.68 -16.11
N PRO A 102 13.40 15.39 -16.26
CA PRO A 102 13.68 16.42 -17.27
C PRO A 102 14.08 15.88 -18.66
N ASP A 103 14.42 14.60 -18.80
CA ASP A 103 14.90 14.01 -20.06
C ASP A 103 14.63 12.49 -20.16
N GLU A 104 14.96 11.91 -21.31
CA GLU A 104 14.77 10.47 -21.58
C GLU A 104 15.65 9.57 -20.65
N ALA A 105 16.78 10.08 -20.13
CA ALA A 105 17.60 9.32 -19.20
C ALA A 105 16.89 9.13 -17.85
N ALA A 106 16.11 10.11 -17.41
CA ALA A 106 15.27 9.98 -16.22
C ALA A 106 14.25 8.85 -16.36
N CYS A 107 13.57 8.75 -17.50
CA CYS A 107 12.68 7.64 -17.81
C CYS A 107 13.38 6.29 -17.75
N ALA A 108 14.53 6.17 -18.41
CA ALA A 108 15.28 4.91 -18.48
C ALA A 108 15.73 4.45 -17.08
N LYS A 109 16.16 5.38 -16.23
CA LYS A 109 16.53 5.09 -14.82
C LYS A 109 15.33 4.59 -14.02
N SER A 110 14.19 5.28 -14.07
CA SER A 110 12.96 4.88 -13.37
C SER A 110 12.47 3.51 -13.84
N GLN A 111 12.43 3.24 -15.14
CA GLN A 111 12.05 1.94 -15.68
C GLN A 111 13.00 0.83 -15.21
N SER A 112 14.32 1.10 -15.19
CA SER A 112 15.31 0.16 -14.68
C SER A 112 15.15 -0.11 -13.18
N ALA A 113 14.88 0.93 -12.39
CA ALA A 113 14.66 0.83 -10.96
C ALA A 113 13.41 -0.01 -10.64
N ILE A 114 12.30 0.24 -11.33
CA ILE A 114 11.06 -0.54 -11.18
C ILE A 114 11.33 -2.03 -11.42
N ARG A 115 12.00 -2.39 -12.53
CA ARG A 115 12.35 -3.79 -12.84
C ARG A 115 13.25 -4.40 -11.76
N THR A 116 14.25 -3.65 -11.30
CA THR A 116 15.21 -4.13 -10.29
C THR A 116 14.51 -4.41 -8.95
N LEU A 117 13.68 -3.47 -8.49
CA LEU A 117 12.95 -3.62 -7.23
C LEU A 117 11.84 -4.67 -7.32
N ALA A 118 11.15 -4.76 -8.46
CA ALA A 118 10.15 -5.78 -8.71
C ALA A 118 10.78 -7.19 -8.67
N LYS A 119 11.93 -7.36 -9.33
CA LYS A 119 12.66 -8.62 -9.27
C LYS A 119 13.10 -8.95 -7.85
N ALA A 120 13.68 -7.99 -7.12
CA ALA A 120 14.13 -8.21 -5.75
C ALA A 120 12.97 -8.62 -4.83
N GLY A 121 11.79 -7.98 -4.96
CA GLY A 121 10.59 -8.34 -4.22
C GLY A 121 10.11 -9.75 -4.54
N SER A 122 10.04 -10.09 -5.83
CA SER A 122 9.62 -11.42 -6.29
C SER A 122 10.59 -12.51 -5.85
N ASP A 123 11.90 -12.28 -5.94
CA ASP A 123 12.94 -13.21 -5.47
C ASP A 123 12.85 -13.44 -3.94
N ALA A 124 12.41 -12.43 -3.19
CA ALA A 124 12.15 -12.52 -1.75
C ALA A 124 10.79 -13.20 -1.40
N GLY A 125 10.00 -13.57 -2.41
CA GLY A 125 8.69 -14.21 -2.23
C GLY A 125 7.53 -13.23 -1.97
N ALA A 126 7.74 -11.92 -2.15
CA ALA A 126 6.69 -10.93 -2.02
C ALA A 126 5.84 -10.86 -3.31
N ARG A 127 4.53 -10.64 -3.15
CA ARG A 127 3.69 -10.14 -4.24
C ARG A 127 4.05 -8.68 -4.47
N VAL A 128 4.45 -8.32 -5.68
CA VAL A 128 4.84 -6.95 -6.02
C VAL A 128 3.75 -6.29 -6.85
N LEU A 129 3.45 -5.02 -6.57
CA LEU A 129 2.50 -4.18 -7.32
C LEU A 129 3.13 -2.81 -7.57
N MET A 130 2.82 -2.23 -8.72
CA MET A 130 3.09 -0.82 -8.98
C MET A 130 1.81 -0.01 -8.73
N LEU A 131 1.85 0.90 -7.78
CA LEU A 131 0.81 1.90 -7.55
C LEU A 131 1.09 3.10 -8.44
N GLY A 132 0.12 3.50 -9.25
CA GLY A 132 0.24 4.69 -10.09
C GLY A 132 0.34 5.98 -9.29
N SER A 133 1.01 6.95 -9.86
CA SER A 133 0.93 8.34 -9.45
C SER A 133 -0.17 9.08 -10.22
N TYR A 134 -0.22 10.40 -10.15
CA TYR A 134 -1.30 11.16 -10.81
C TYR A 134 -0.83 12.48 -11.40
N GLN A 135 -1.62 12.97 -12.37
CA GLN A 135 -1.44 14.26 -13.04
C GLN A 135 -2.79 14.95 -13.19
N ALA A 136 -2.84 16.23 -12.89
CA ALA A 136 -4.07 17.02 -12.98
C ALA A 136 -4.52 17.26 -14.43
N GLN A 137 -3.57 17.44 -15.36
CA GLN A 137 -3.87 17.69 -16.76
C GLN A 137 -4.28 16.41 -17.50
N PRO A 138 -5.43 16.35 -18.20
CA PRO A 138 -5.92 15.13 -18.85
C PRO A 138 -4.92 14.47 -19.81
N ALA A 139 -4.25 15.25 -20.66
CA ALA A 139 -3.25 14.73 -21.59
C ALA A 139 -2.01 14.17 -20.87
N ALA A 140 -1.57 14.81 -19.77
CA ALA A 140 -0.48 14.32 -18.96
C ALA A 140 -0.89 13.06 -18.18
N SER A 141 -2.12 13.01 -17.66
CA SER A 141 -2.70 11.85 -17.00
C SER A 141 -2.71 10.63 -17.92
N ALA A 142 -3.24 10.76 -19.13
CA ALA A 142 -3.28 9.66 -20.09
C ALA A 142 -1.88 9.15 -20.47
N ARG A 143 -0.92 10.06 -20.68
CA ARG A 143 0.48 9.70 -20.95
C ARG A 143 1.12 8.99 -19.76
N LEU A 144 0.89 9.48 -18.55
CA LEU A 144 1.43 8.89 -17.34
C LEU A 144 0.95 7.45 -17.16
N ILE A 145 -0.36 7.22 -17.24
CA ILE A 145 -0.95 5.88 -17.14
C ILE A 145 -0.34 4.93 -18.17
N ALA A 146 -0.21 5.36 -19.43
CA ALA A 146 0.38 4.53 -20.48
C ALA A 146 1.85 4.17 -20.18
N LYS A 147 2.63 5.12 -19.65
CA LYS A 147 4.05 4.91 -19.30
C LYS A 147 4.22 4.06 -18.04
N GLU A 148 3.40 4.27 -17.04
CA GLU A 148 3.41 3.46 -15.81
C GLU A 148 2.98 2.01 -16.10
N ALA A 149 1.91 1.82 -16.87
CA ALA A 149 1.44 0.50 -17.28
C ALA A 149 2.51 -0.26 -18.07
N ALA A 150 3.16 0.41 -19.04
CA ALA A 150 4.26 -0.20 -19.80
C ALA A 150 5.47 -0.55 -18.94
N ALA A 151 5.81 0.29 -17.93
CA ALA A 151 6.91 0.00 -17.01
C ALA A 151 6.60 -1.20 -16.10
N ALA A 152 5.37 -1.30 -15.60
CA ALA A 152 4.91 -2.43 -14.80
C ALA A 152 4.86 -3.73 -15.62
N GLU A 153 4.37 -3.68 -16.86
CA GLU A 153 4.36 -4.81 -17.80
C GLU A 153 5.79 -5.32 -18.07
N GLN A 154 6.73 -4.42 -18.36
CA GLN A 154 8.16 -4.76 -18.54
C GLN A 154 8.80 -5.35 -17.29
N ALA A 155 8.30 -4.98 -16.10
CA ALA A 155 8.74 -5.54 -14.84
C ALA A 155 8.01 -6.84 -14.45
N GLY A 156 6.98 -7.25 -15.20
CA GLY A 156 6.18 -8.44 -14.93
C GLY A 156 5.31 -8.33 -13.67
N ILE A 157 4.88 -7.11 -13.30
CA ILE A 157 4.08 -6.86 -12.10
C ILE A 157 2.75 -6.16 -12.43
N PRO A 158 1.68 -6.38 -11.64
CA PRO A 158 0.42 -5.67 -11.79
C PRO A 158 0.57 -4.16 -11.58
N TYR A 159 -0.20 -3.39 -12.36
CA TYR A 159 -0.32 -1.94 -12.25
C TYR A 159 -1.68 -1.54 -11.69
N VAL A 160 -1.68 -0.65 -10.71
CA VAL A 160 -2.89 -0.07 -10.08
C VAL A 160 -3.00 1.38 -10.54
N ALA A 161 -3.88 1.63 -11.50
CA ALA A 161 -4.06 2.96 -12.10
C ALA A 161 -4.79 3.91 -11.13
N ILE A 162 -4.20 5.07 -10.87
CA ILE A 162 -4.75 6.09 -9.96
C ILE A 162 -5.19 7.34 -10.71
N SER A 163 -4.38 7.84 -11.63
CA SER A 163 -4.56 9.19 -12.20
C SER A 163 -5.94 9.43 -12.80
N GLU A 164 -6.49 8.51 -13.58
CA GLU A 164 -7.81 8.68 -14.20
C GLU A 164 -8.95 8.42 -13.20
N ALA A 165 -8.76 7.48 -12.26
CA ALA A 165 -9.72 7.25 -11.19
C ALA A 165 -9.88 8.50 -10.32
N LEU A 166 -8.76 9.13 -9.93
CA LEU A 166 -8.76 10.40 -9.21
C LEU A 166 -9.44 11.51 -10.02
N ARG A 167 -9.09 11.67 -11.29
CA ARG A 167 -9.63 12.73 -12.14
C ARG A 167 -11.16 12.60 -12.29
N SER A 168 -11.65 11.40 -12.49
CA SER A 168 -13.08 11.13 -12.59
C SER A 168 -13.80 11.31 -11.25
N ALA A 169 -13.23 10.78 -10.17
CA ALA A 169 -13.81 10.84 -8.83
C ALA A 169 -13.84 12.28 -8.30
N SER A 170 -12.76 13.05 -8.47
CA SER A 170 -12.70 14.45 -8.01
C SER A 170 -13.66 15.36 -8.78
N ALA A 171 -13.89 15.11 -10.06
CA ALA A 171 -14.90 15.82 -10.83
C ALA A 171 -16.34 15.50 -10.38
N ALA A 172 -16.60 14.25 -10.00
CA ALA A 172 -17.94 13.79 -9.57
C ALA A 172 -18.25 14.12 -8.11
N ALA A 173 -17.24 14.29 -7.26
CA ALA A 173 -17.37 14.61 -5.84
C ALA A 173 -16.39 15.74 -5.42
N PRO A 174 -16.59 16.97 -5.92
CA PRO A 174 -15.69 18.09 -5.66
C PRO A 174 -15.73 18.61 -4.21
N ASP A 175 -16.69 18.17 -3.43
CA ASP A 175 -16.83 18.49 -2.00
C ASP A 175 -15.90 17.67 -1.10
N LEU A 176 -15.28 16.63 -1.63
CA LEU A 176 -14.31 15.83 -0.88
C LEU A 176 -12.89 16.46 -0.95
N GLN A 177 -12.16 16.33 0.13
CA GLN A 177 -10.78 16.80 0.20
C GLN A 177 -9.84 15.80 -0.50
N TRP A 178 -9.70 15.95 -1.83
CA TRP A 178 -8.84 15.09 -2.66
C TRP A 178 -7.35 15.39 -2.46
N TYR A 179 -7.03 16.65 -2.26
CA TYR A 179 -5.66 17.11 -2.08
C TYR A 179 -5.45 17.74 -0.70
N ASP A 180 -4.23 17.73 -0.23
CA ASP A 180 -3.81 18.53 0.91
C ASP A 180 -3.89 20.03 0.57
N ALA A 181 -3.64 20.91 1.54
CA ALA A 181 -3.73 22.36 1.40
C ALA A 181 -2.80 22.93 0.31
N ASP A 182 -1.76 22.21 -0.08
CA ASP A 182 -0.84 22.61 -1.16
C ASP A 182 -1.39 22.32 -2.57
N GLY A 183 -2.53 21.66 -2.68
CA GLY A 183 -3.17 21.31 -3.95
C GLY A 183 -2.44 20.26 -4.78
N MET A 184 -1.45 19.59 -4.22
CA MET A 184 -0.60 18.63 -4.92
C MET A 184 -0.54 17.27 -4.24
N HIS A 185 -0.31 17.23 -2.93
CA HIS A 185 -0.19 15.98 -2.17
C HIS A 185 -1.56 15.37 -1.83
N PRO A 186 -1.63 14.06 -1.53
CA PRO A 186 -2.88 13.41 -1.20
C PRO A 186 -3.56 14.02 0.02
N GLY A 187 -4.84 14.38 -0.13
CA GLY A 187 -5.75 14.62 0.97
C GLY A 187 -6.43 13.31 1.41
N PRO A 188 -7.29 13.35 2.44
CA PRO A 188 -7.94 12.15 2.98
C PRO A 188 -8.72 11.34 1.95
N ALA A 189 -9.42 11.99 1.01
CA ALA A 189 -10.19 11.29 -0.01
C ALA A 189 -9.31 10.57 -1.03
N LEU A 190 -8.18 11.17 -1.44
CA LEU A 190 -7.24 10.52 -2.36
C LEU A 190 -6.50 9.38 -1.66
N THR A 191 -6.04 9.58 -0.43
CA THR A 191 -5.42 8.50 0.35
C THR A 191 -6.36 7.29 0.49
N LEU A 192 -7.66 7.54 0.71
CA LEU A 192 -8.67 6.49 0.76
C LEU A 192 -8.88 5.83 -0.61
N LEU A 193 -8.91 6.61 -1.70
CA LEU A 193 -9.01 6.08 -3.07
C LEU A 193 -7.86 5.12 -3.37
N ASP A 194 -6.62 5.52 -3.06
CA ASP A 194 -5.42 4.72 -3.26
C ASP A 194 -5.50 3.40 -2.46
N ALA A 195 -5.92 3.48 -1.19
CA ALA A 195 -6.09 2.30 -0.34
C ALA A 195 -7.18 1.34 -0.88
N ILE A 196 -8.32 1.86 -1.36
CA ILE A 196 -9.40 1.08 -1.96
C ILE A 196 -8.95 0.41 -3.26
N GLN A 197 -8.23 1.14 -4.12
CA GLN A 197 -7.71 0.58 -5.38
C GLN A 197 -6.69 -0.53 -5.13
N LEU A 198 -5.79 -0.36 -4.15
CA LEU A 198 -4.88 -1.41 -3.71
C LEU A 198 -5.64 -2.62 -3.16
N PHE A 199 -6.63 -2.41 -2.29
CA PHE A 199 -7.45 -3.48 -1.73
C PHE A 199 -8.14 -4.26 -2.85
N ARG A 200 -8.77 -3.57 -3.82
CA ARG A 200 -9.40 -4.19 -4.99
C ARG A 200 -8.41 -5.00 -5.83
N ALA A 201 -7.21 -4.45 -6.08
CA ALA A 201 -6.19 -5.14 -6.87
C ALA A 201 -5.64 -6.40 -6.17
N ILE A 202 -5.60 -6.41 -4.84
CA ILE A 202 -5.06 -7.51 -4.06
C ILE A 202 -6.13 -8.59 -3.79
N HIS A 203 -7.36 -8.17 -3.46
CA HIS A 203 -8.42 -9.09 -3.01
C HIS A 203 -9.50 -9.36 -4.06
N GLY A 204 -9.47 -8.70 -5.23
CA GLY A 204 -10.45 -8.89 -6.31
C GLY A 204 -11.85 -8.34 -6.02
N ARG A 205 -12.05 -7.63 -4.90
CA ARG A 205 -13.32 -7.05 -4.47
C ARG A 205 -13.13 -5.66 -3.88
N LEU A 206 -14.18 -4.87 -3.82
CA LEU A 206 -14.18 -3.59 -3.11
C LEU A 206 -14.32 -3.83 -1.60
N PRO A 207 -13.74 -2.96 -0.74
CA PRO A 207 -14.00 -3.00 0.70
C PRO A 207 -15.41 -2.51 1.02
N GLU A 208 -15.99 -3.01 2.13
CA GLU A 208 -17.36 -2.71 2.50
C GLU A 208 -17.47 -1.92 3.81
N HIS A 209 -16.49 -2.10 4.70
CA HIS A 209 -16.51 -1.58 6.06
C HIS A 209 -15.64 -0.35 6.24
N GLY A 210 -16.18 0.62 6.98
CA GLY A 210 -15.45 1.77 7.45
C GLY A 210 -14.42 1.40 8.52
N PHE A 211 -13.51 2.33 8.80
CA PHE A 211 -12.41 2.13 9.72
C PHE A 211 -11.91 3.45 10.30
N SER A 212 -11.03 3.37 11.28
CA SER A 212 -10.27 4.50 11.79
C SER A 212 -8.78 4.24 11.62
N VAL A 213 -8.03 5.28 11.31
CA VAL A 213 -6.56 5.25 11.28
C VAL A 213 -6.07 5.85 12.59
N GLU A 214 -5.39 5.04 13.39
CA GLU A 214 -4.76 5.45 14.66
C GLU A 214 -3.23 5.45 14.47
N ALA A 215 -2.78 6.28 13.57
CA ALA A 215 -1.38 6.43 13.21
C ALA A 215 -1.09 7.89 12.82
N PRO A 216 0.18 8.33 12.85
CA PRO A 216 0.52 9.69 12.42
C PRO A 216 0.04 9.95 10.99
N ILE A 217 -0.61 11.09 10.77
CA ILE A 217 -0.92 11.58 9.44
C ILE A 217 0.22 12.52 9.02
N TYR A 218 1.09 12.03 8.17
CA TYR A 218 2.26 12.78 7.72
C TYR A 218 1.85 13.89 6.76
N LEU A 219 2.47 15.06 6.93
CA LEU A 219 2.30 16.23 6.06
C LEU A 219 3.50 16.35 5.11
N PRO A 220 3.40 17.13 4.01
CA PRO A 220 4.52 17.33 3.08
C PRO A 220 5.83 17.78 3.76
N ARG A 221 5.71 18.61 4.81
CA ARG A 221 6.83 19.11 5.60
C ARG A 221 7.37 18.15 6.66
N SER A 222 6.84 16.96 6.79
CA SER A 222 7.24 16.02 7.84
C SER A 222 8.71 15.57 7.78
N GLY A 223 9.41 15.85 6.66
CA GLY A 223 10.86 15.64 6.56
C GLY A 223 11.28 14.19 6.72
N LEU A 224 10.47 13.25 6.22
CA LEU A 224 10.80 11.82 6.33
C LEU A 224 12.02 11.49 5.49
N GLU A 225 12.97 10.80 6.12
CA GLU A 225 14.16 10.27 5.46
C GLU A 225 13.94 8.82 5.04
N ALA A 226 14.72 8.40 4.03
CA ALA A 226 14.64 7.07 3.43
C ALA A 226 15.20 5.97 4.36
N SER A 227 14.52 5.73 5.46
CA SER A 227 14.75 4.61 6.36
C SER A 227 13.49 3.75 6.45
N LEU A 228 13.67 2.46 6.74
CA LEU A 228 12.54 1.60 7.05
C LEU A 228 11.90 2.08 8.36
N ARG A 229 10.57 2.20 8.35
CA ARG A 229 9.77 2.55 9.53
C ARG A 229 8.43 1.85 9.50
N ASP A 230 7.87 1.61 10.66
CA ASP A 230 6.48 1.18 10.78
C ASP A 230 5.55 2.35 10.44
N ALA A 231 4.41 2.06 9.84
CA ALA A 231 3.48 3.09 9.40
C ALA A 231 2.83 3.88 10.57
N ASP A 232 2.85 3.31 11.76
CA ASP A 232 2.39 3.92 13.02
C ASP A 232 3.52 4.62 13.79
N GLU A 233 4.78 4.55 13.30
CA GLU A 233 5.91 5.23 13.93
C GLU A 233 5.74 6.76 13.86
N ARG A 234 5.85 7.40 15.01
CA ARG A 234 5.59 8.84 15.12
C ARG A 234 6.52 9.67 14.24
N ALA A 235 5.91 10.62 13.51
CA ALA A 235 6.66 11.57 12.70
C ALA A 235 7.56 12.48 13.57
N PRO A 236 8.68 12.99 13.01
CA PRO A 236 9.55 13.93 13.71
C PRO A 236 8.85 15.22 14.13
N LEU A 237 7.82 15.66 13.36
CA LEU A 237 7.06 16.88 13.67
C LEU A 237 5.88 16.57 14.61
N ALA A 238 5.76 17.36 15.67
CA ALA A 238 4.83 17.10 16.77
C ALA A 238 3.36 17.41 16.46
N ASP A 239 3.09 18.20 15.45
CA ASP A 239 1.75 18.70 15.09
C ASP A 239 1.00 17.81 14.07
N THR A 240 1.50 16.61 13.83
CA THR A 240 0.87 15.65 12.92
C THR A 240 -0.37 15.04 13.59
N PRO A 241 -1.57 15.11 12.96
CA PRO A 241 -2.75 14.41 13.44
C PRO A 241 -2.49 12.91 13.56
N THR A 242 -3.10 12.25 14.56
CA THR A 242 -2.93 10.82 14.82
C THR A 242 -4.20 10.02 14.66
N HIS A 243 -5.29 10.65 14.24
CA HIS A 243 -6.58 9.99 14.09
C HIS A 243 -7.33 10.55 12.88
N ILE A 244 -7.85 9.64 12.06
CA ILE A 244 -8.80 9.94 11.00
C ILE A 244 -9.85 8.84 10.91
N HIS A 245 -11.12 9.19 10.74
CA HIS A 245 -12.22 8.24 10.64
C HIS A 245 -12.83 8.25 9.24
N TYR A 246 -12.94 7.07 8.63
CA TYR A 246 -13.61 6.81 7.37
C TYR A 246 -14.85 5.95 7.63
N PRO A 247 -16.06 6.55 7.70
CA PRO A 247 -17.29 5.79 7.94
C PRO A 247 -17.68 4.93 6.73
N ASP A 248 -18.51 3.91 6.93
CA ASP A 248 -19.05 3.04 5.86
C ASP A 248 -19.61 3.85 4.68
N ALA A 249 -20.32 4.93 4.96
CA ALA A 249 -20.89 5.82 3.92
C ALA A 249 -19.81 6.44 3.03
N MET A 250 -18.62 6.76 3.57
CA MET A 250 -17.51 7.27 2.79
C MET A 250 -16.91 6.16 1.90
N ILE A 251 -16.77 4.94 2.42
CA ILE A 251 -16.30 3.78 1.66
C ILE A 251 -17.23 3.53 0.47
N GLN A 252 -18.55 3.46 0.74
CA GLN A 252 -19.56 3.27 -0.31
C GLN A 252 -19.55 4.38 -1.34
N ARG A 253 -19.37 5.63 -0.90
CA ARG A 253 -19.29 6.79 -1.79
C ARG A 253 -18.08 6.71 -2.71
N ILE A 254 -16.90 6.41 -2.21
CA ILE A 254 -15.70 6.26 -3.05
C ILE A 254 -15.86 5.04 -3.98
N ASN A 255 -16.36 3.91 -3.49
CA ASN A 255 -16.62 2.73 -4.31
C ASN A 255 -17.53 3.04 -5.52
N ALA A 256 -18.57 3.84 -5.31
CA ALA A 256 -19.52 4.24 -6.36
C ALA A 256 -18.89 5.15 -7.44
N LEU A 257 -17.79 5.83 -7.12
CA LEU A 257 -17.03 6.68 -8.07
C LEU A 257 -16.04 5.88 -8.93
N LEU A 258 -15.74 4.64 -8.54
CA LEU A 258 -14.78 3.81 -9.27
C LEU A 258 -15.43 3.14 -10.47
N PRO A 259 -14.72 3.03 -11.61
CA PRO A 259 -15.21 2.25 -12.74
C PRO A 259 -15.41 0.78 -12.31
N SER A 260 -16.49 0.17 -12.82
CA SER A 260 -16.71 -1.27 -12.66
C SER A 260 -15.45 -2.02 -13.08
N ALA A 261 -15.11 -3.10 -12.36
CA ALA A 261 -14.00 -3.94 -12.78
C ALA A 261 -14.25 -4.37 -14.23
N GLN A 262 -13.35 -4.04 -15.14
CA GLN A 262 -13.37 -4.65 -16.46
C GLN A 262 -13.04 -6.14 -16.29
N PRO A 263 -13.83 -7.04 -16.89
CA PRO A 263 -13.64 -8.48 -16.79
C PRO A 263 -12.29 -8.94 -17.36
#